data_07ff2d515d0aadca9bbac120934d7542
#
_entry.id   07ff2d515d0aadca9bbac120934d7542
#
_cell.length_a   1.000
_cell.length_b   1.000
_cell.length_c   1.000
_cell.angle_alpha   90.00
_cell.angle_beta   90.00
_cell.angle_gamma   90.00
#
_symmetry.space_group_name_H-M   'P 1'
#
loop_
_entity.id
_entity.type
_entity.pdbx_description
1 polymer ?
#
loop_
_entity_poly.entity_id
_entity_poly.type
_entity_poly.pdbx_seq_one_letter_code
_entity_poly.pdbx_strand_id
1 'polypeptide(L)'
;MNNSSLEHPGAIPGQEYRFDAFEDGKVLHKKKKGRMPAMGWNSWNAFGSGNTEQLTLEMAKCIKELGLDKLGYRYLVLDDGCYRNERVNGLLTNDEVKFPHGFRYLADRLHEMGLKFGMYNDIGTNLCAGAAVGTCGHEREDAGSYISWDVDFLKVDNCYYLWDDATFSDKENAKYVFAPALGKVVIRRDEVYLEEFSPGINMHIVGNGIHTEDIDGKLFFTHIGTFDGTGPAQTPVGVESGEVVLDADIPEDGTYDISIELICGRSSESGRGEWLQAASECSQTTQYQFDGLIDGKDCEGSGFCIKASLKAGRNRIRFMNHRRQENTLMSYAKLLEGLKEAAPDRDIVYSLCEWGKTQPQNWGWKVADSWRILNDITFAVGSDGNPGKADWVSGYTNSVTSQYNKAVVMDEFSGTDRGWNDPDMMVIGMDGLNSAQNRTHMVMWCMMNSPLMLGLDLRRVKKGDELYRVIANEEMIALDQDKLGIQAKRIYTDLIGAGSDKEYITNNDRVDILAKPLSDGSVAVSFINLSGSRKDEGYSVSAREIAEKLGDRMAGPDTFINAGSYVIRDLWTKEESKNCDGVFRINDLEAYDNYTIRIIPG
;
A
#
# COMPACT_ATOMS: atom_id res chain seq x y z
N MET A 1 -2.42 -23.84 -2.42
CA MET A 1 -0.96 -23.69 -2.30
C MET A 1 -0.75 -22.62 -1.25
N ASN A 2 -0.18 -22.99 -0.12
CA ASN A 2 0.14 -22.03 0.91
C ASN A 2 1.24 -21.12 0.35
N ASN A 3 0.92 -19.89 0.06
CA ASN A 3 1.93 -18.88 -0.20
C ASN A 3 2.45 -18.38 1.15
N SER A 4 3.28 -19.18 1.80
CA SER A 4 4.03 -18.77 2.99
C SER A 4 5.05 -17.64 2.71
N SER A 5 5.04 -17.09 1.49
CA SER A 5 5.98 -16.08 1.01
C SER A 5 5.67 -14.66 1.47
N LEU A 6 4.66 -14.48 2.30
CA LEU A 6 4.35 -13.17 2.87
C LEU A 6 4.84 -12.95 4.29
N GLU A 7 5.80 -13.68 4.70
CA GLU A 7 6.65 -13.16 5.76
C GLU A 7 7.39 -11.94 5.20
N HIS A 8 6.66 -10.83 5.10
CA HIS A 8 7.15 -9.49 4.74
C HIS A 8 8.44 -9.52 3.91
N PRO A 9 8.41 -9.94 2.64
CA PRO A 9 9.62 -10.03 1.86
C PRO A 9 10.29 -8.67 1.85
N GLY A 10 11.44 -8.63 2.44
CA GLY A 10 12.27 -7.43 2.49
C GLY A 10 11.82 -6.31 3.42
N ALA A 11 10.62 -6.32 3.97
CA ALA A 11 10.16 -5.30 4.91
C ALA A 11 9.71 -5.93 6.21
N ILE A 12 10.56 -5.87 7.20
CA ILE A 12 10.18 -6.11 8.57
C ILE A 12 9.73 -4.76 9.13
N PRO A 13 8.49 -4.61 9.65
CA PRO A 13 8.08 -3.38 10.31
C PRO A 13 9.11 -2.96 11.35
N GLY A 14 9.55 -1.70 11.27
CA GLY A 14 10.61 -1.18 12.12
C GLY A 14 12.05 -1.41 11.61
N GLN A 15 12.26 -2.26 10.61
CA GLN A 15 13.52 -2.30 9.86
C GLN A 15 13.35 -1.49 8.58
N GLU A 16 13.64 -0.22 8.68
CA GLU A 16 13.57 0.68 7.54
C GLU A 16 14.73 0.41 6.59
N TYR A 17 14.45 0.48 5.28
CA TYR A 17 15.50 0.54 4.30
C TYR A 17 16.33 1.80 4.53
N ARG A 18 17.64 1.67 4.50
CA ARG A 18 18.54 2.81 4.44
C ARG A 18 18.62 3.24 3.00
N PHE A 19 18.00 4.37 2.71
CA PHE A 19 18.13 5.02 1.42
C PHE A 19 19.29 6.00 1.44
N ASP A 20 20.23 5.88 0.51
CA ASP A 20 21.36 6.81 0.41
C ASP A 20 20.92 8.25 0.15
N ALA A 21 19.81 8.41 -0.58
CA ALA A 21 19.25 9.73 -0.88
C ALA A 21 18.60 10.40 0.34
N PHE A 22 18.34 9.66 1.42
CA PHE A 22 17.69 10.18 2.62
C PHE A 22 18.42 9.74 3.87
N GLU A 23 18.63 10.68 4.78
CA GLU A 23 19.05 10.36 6.14
C GLU A 23 18.02 9.44 6.81
N ASP A 24 18.48 8.41 7.50
CA ASP A 24 17.62 7.51 8.27
C ASP A 24 16.68 8.31 9.17
N GLY A 25 15.39 7.98 9.12
CA GLY A 25 14.37 8.66 9.91
C GLY A 25 13.97 10.05 9.41
N LYS A 26 14.54 10.57 8.32
CA LYS A 26 14.12 11.85 7.76
C LYS A 26 12.71 11.75 7.19
N VAL A 27 11.79 12.49 7.79
CA VAL A 27 10.42 12.67 7.31
C VAL A 27 10.35 13.96 6.50
N LEU A 28 10.07 13.86 5.22
CA LEU A 28 9.89 15.02 4.34
C LEU A 28 8.50 15.63 4.49
N HIS A 29 7.52 14.78 4.74
CA HIS A 29 6.15 15.19 4.95
C HIS A 29 5.85 15.38 6.43
N LYS A 30 5.67 16.62 6.86
CA LYS A 30 5.24 16.93 8.22
C LYS A 30 3.74 16.70 8.33
N LYS A 31 3.36 15.47 8.66
CA LYS A 31 1.95 15.09 8.83
C LYS A 31 1.28 15.91 9.93
N LYS A 32 0.01 16.24 9.72
CA LYS A 32 -0.83 16.74 10.78
C LYS A 32 -1.03 15.62 11.80
N LYS A 33 -0.59 15.83 13.02
CA LYS A 33 -0.70 14.83 14.10
C LYS A 33 -2.15 14.38 14.26
N GLY A 34 -2.38 13.05 14.22
CA GLY A 34 -3.70 12.45 14.35
C GLY A 34 -4.60 12.59 13.11
N ARG A 35 -4.03 12.79 11.91
CA ARG A 35 -4.81 12.73 10.67
C ARG A 35 -5.26 11.28 10.45
N MET A 36 -6.58 11.11 10.38
CA MET A 36 -7.22 9.84 10.03
C MET A 36 -7.28 9.67 8.50
N PRO A 37 -7.61 8.46 8.00
CA PRO A 37 -7.76 8.23 6.56
C PRO A 37 -8.69 9.26 5.92
N ALA A 38 -8.36 9.70 4.72
CA ALA A 38 -9.17 10.68 3.99
C ALA A 38 -10.51 10.06 3.57
N MET A 39 -11.57 10.87 3.61
CA MET A 39 -12.91 10.47 3.18
C MET A 39 -13.45 11.45 2.14
N GLY A 40 -13.98 10.92 1.04
CA GLY A 40 -14.47 11.78 -0.04
C GLY A 40 -15.01 11.00 -1.22
N TRP A 41 -14.86 11.60 -2.38
CA TRP A 41 -15.25 11.06 -3.67
C TRP A 41 -14.13 11.34 -4.69
N ASN A 42 -13.89 10.37 -5.57
CA ASN A 42 -12.95 10.51 -6.68
C ASN A 42 -13.67 10.21 -8.01
N SER A 43 -13.36 10.96 -9.05
CA SER A 43 -14.10 10.95 -10.31
C SER A 43 -13.82 9.72 -11.19
N TRP A 44 -12.71 9.00 -11.00
CA TRP A 44 -12.25 8.00 -11.95
C TRP A 44 -13.25 6.85 -12.16
N ASN A 45 -13.60 6.14 -11.12
CA ASN A 45 -14.46 4.96 -11.27
C ASN A 45 -15.87 5.33 -11.75
N ALA A 46 -16.37 6.53 -11.37
CA ALA A 46 -17.69 7.02 -11.81
C ALA A 46 -17.70 7.45 -13.28
N PHE A 47 -16.68 8.18 -13.75
CA PHE A 47 -16.74 8.91 -15.01
C PHE A 47 -15.50 8.74 -15.91
N GLY A 48 -14.46 8.04 -15.43
CA GLY A 48 -13.18 7.94 -16.14
C GLY A 48 -12.62 9.31 -16.49
N SER A 49 -11.96 9.40 -17.63
CA SER A 49 -11.48 10.67 -18.19
C SER A 49 -12.60 11.60 -18.71
N GLY A 50 -13.87 11.17 -18.64
CA GLY A 50 -15.04 11.95 -19.07
C GLY A 50 -15.60 12.90 -18.01
N ASN A 51 -14.99 13.01 -16.83
CA ASN A 51 -15.44 13.93 -15.78
C ASN A 51 -15.37 15.39 -16.24
N THR A 52 -16.32 16.20 -15.74
CA THR A 52 -16.44 17.63 -16.08
C THR A 52 -16.68 18.47 -14.82
N GLU A 53 -16.53 19.78 -14.94
CA GLU A 53 -16.89 20.75 -13.91
C GLU A 53 -18.34 20.57 -13.44
N GLN A 54 -19.27 20.40 -14.39
CA GLN A 54 -20.68 20.19 -14.08
C GLN A 54 -20.90 18.91 -13.30
N LEU A 55 -20.36 17.77 -13.77
CA LEU A 55 -20.49 16.48 -13.07
C LEU A 55 -19.90 16.54 -11.67
N THR A 56 -18.76 17.19 -11.50
CA THR A 56 -18.13 17.38 -10.18
C THR A 56 -19.02 18.20 -9.24
N LEU A 57 -19.62 19.29 -9.72
CA LEU A 57 -20.55 20.10 -8.92
C LEU A 57 -21.86 19.35 -8.60
N GLU A 58 -22.33 18.49 -9.52
CA GLU A 58 -23.47 17.60 -9.22
C GLU A 58 -23.12 16.60 -8.11
N MET A 59 -21.93 16.00 -8.12
CA MET A 59 -21.48 15.11 -7.03
C MET A 59 -21.35 15.85 -5.70
N ALA A 60 -20.82 17.09 -5.72
CA ALA A 60 -20.76 17.94 -4.54
C ALA A 60 -22.15 18.21 -3.96
N LYS A 61 -23.11 18.51 -4.82
CA LYS A 61 -24.51 18.69 -4.42
C LYS A 61 -25.10 17.41 -3.82
N CYS A 62 -24.87 16.25 -4.43
CA CYS A 62 -25.30 14.96 -3.88
C CYS A 62 -24.72 14.69 -2.49
N ILE A 63 -23.43 14.95 -2.26
CA ILE A 63 -22.80 14.83 -0.94
C ILE A 63 -23.53 15.68 0.11
N LYS A 64 -23.87 16.92 -0.23
CA LYS A 64 -24.60 17.83 0.67
C LYS A 64 -26.03 17.40 0.93
N GLU A 65 -26.77 17.03 -0.10
CA GLU A 65 -28.18 16.59 0.00
C GLU A 65 -28.34 15.28 0.77
N LEU A 66 -27.41 14.35 0.59
CA LEU A 66 -27.35 13.10 1.33
C LEU A 66 -26.83 13.30 2.77
N GLY A 67 -26.17 14.42 3.07
CA GLY A 67 -25.57 14.71 4.37
C GLY A 67 -24.26 13.97 4.62
N LEU A 68 -23.61 13.43 3.57
CA LEU A 68 -22.36 12.67 3.67
C LEU A 68 -21.17 13.53 4.14
N ASP A 69 -21.20 14.83 3.89
CA ASP A 69 -20.21 15.79 4.40
C ASP A 69 -20.16 15.84 5.94
N LYS A 70 -21.28 15.62 6.59
CA LYS A 70 -21.38 15.57 8.07
C LYS A 70 -20.77 14.30 8.64
N LEU A 71 -20.70 13.25 7.84
CA LEU A 71 -20.08 11.96 8.17
C LEU A 71 -18.58 11.93 7.89
N GLY A 72 -18.03 12.96 7.24
CA GLY A 72 -16.61 13.08 6.96
C GLY A 72 -16.23 13.02 5.49
N TYR A 73 -17.12 12.67 4.57
CA TYR A 73 -16.87 12.67 3.13
C TYR A 73 -16.76 14.11 2.59
N ARG A 74 -15.55 14.66 2.63
CA ARG A 74 -15.34 16.10 2.34
C ARG A 74 -14.49 16.36 1.10
N TYR A 75 -13.62 15.43 0.71
CA TYR A 75 -12.74 15.61 -0.44
C TYR A 75 -13.47 15.25 -1.74
N LEU A 76 -13.44 16.14 -2.72
CA LEU A 76 -13.80 15.84 -4.11
C LEU A 76 -12.54 15.91 -4.95
N VAL A 77 -12.11 14.76 -5.46
CA VAL A 77 -10.84 14.61 -6.17
C VAL A 77 -11.13 14.42 -7.66
N LEU A 78 -10.64 15.35 -8.47
CA LEU A 78 -10.54 15.14 -9.91
C LEU A 78 -9.40 14.15 -10.17
N ASP A 79 -9.72 13.08 -10.86
CA ASP A 79 -8.74 12.13 -11.36
C ASP A 79 -8.28 12.52 -12.78
N ASP A 80 -7.64 11.63 -13.53
CA ASP A 80 -7.11 11.90 -14.85
C ASP A 80 -8.17 12.35 -15.85
N GLY A 81 -7.73 13.09 -16.88
CA GLY A 81 -8.59 13.60 -17.96
C GLY A 81 -9.11 15.02 -17.74
N CYS A 82 -8.62 15.75 -16.74
CA CYS A 82 -9.05 17.14 -16.46
C CYS A 82 -8.16 18.22 -17.08
N TYR A 83 -6.95 17.88 -17.50
CA TYR A 83 -6.00 18.81 -18.12
C TYR A 83 -6.08 18.82 -19.65
N ARG A 84 -5.49 19.85 -20.25
CA ARG A 84 -5.11 19.79 -21.67
C ARG A 84 -4.05 18.72 -21.87
N ASN A 85 -3.98 18.17 -23.09
CA ASN A 85 -3.00 17.11 -23.39
C ASN A 85 -1.54 17.58 -23.38
N GLU A 86 -1.32 18.88 -23.42
CA GLU A 86 -0.01 19.51 -23.44
C GLU A 86 0.03 20.72 -22.52
N ARG A 87 1.21 21.02 -21.99
CA ARG A 87 1.46 22.23 -21.19
C ARG A 87 1.38 23.49 -22.03
N VAL A 88 0.83 24.55 -21.46
CA VAL A 88 0.79 25.88 -22.08
C VAL A 88 1.81 26.79 -21.40
N ASN A 89 2.82 27.21 -22.15
CA ASN A 89 3.96 27.97 -21.59
C ASN A 89 4.65 27.26 -20.40
N GLY A 90 4.75 25.95 -20.47
CA GLY A 90 5.34 25.11 -19.42
C GLY A 90 4.43 24.79 -18.23
N LEU A 91 3.23 25.37 -18.17
CA LEU A 91 2.31 25.21 -17.05
C LEU A 91 1.18 24.23 -17.35
N LEU A 92 0.68 23.58 -16.31
CA LEU A 92 -0.57 22.83 -16.34
C LEU A 92 -1.74 23.75 -16.65
N THR A 93 -2.68 23.27 -17.46
CA THR A 93 -3.86 24.04 -17.85
C THR A 93 -5.07 23.10 -17.90
N ASN A 94 -6.22 23.57 -17.42
CA ASN A 94 -7.47 22.83 -17.52
C ASN A 94 -7.90 22.59 -18.97
N ASP A 95 -8.60 21.50 -19.22
CA ASP A 95 -9.39 21.32 -20.43
C ASP A 95 -10.54 22.32 -20.40
N GLU A 96 -10.50 23.32 -21.31
CA GLU A 96 -11.47 24.43 -21.32
C GLU A 96 -12.89 23.99 -21.71
N VAL A 97 -13.03 22.83 -22.37
CA VAL A 97 -14.34 22.29 -22.72
C VAL A 97 -14.99 21.64 -21.52
N LYS A 98 -14.21 20.88 -20.76
CA LYS A 98 -14.69 20.15 -19.57
C LYS A 98 -14.77 21.04 -18.33
N PHE A 99 -13.85 22.00 -18.18
CA PHE A 99 -13.72 22.90 -17.02
C PHE A 99 -13.63 24.37 -17.49
N PRO A 100 -14.71 24.91 -18.04
CA PRO A 100 -14.69 26.21 -18.71
C PRO A 100 -14.32 27.40 -17.81
N HIS A 101 -14.54 27.30 -16.50
CA HIS A 101 -14.20 28.36 -15.55
C HIS A 101 -12.84 28.13 -14.86
N GLY A 102 -12.19 26.98 -15.12
CA GLY A 102 -10.91 26.62 -14.55
C GLY A 102 -10.97 26.07 -13.12
N PHE A 103 -9.85 25.53 -12.65
CA PHE A 103 -9.81 24.80 -11.39
C PHE A 103 -9.94 25.69 -10.15
N ARG A 104 -9.47 26.94 -10.21
CA ARG A 104 -9.66 27.88 -9.09
C ARG A 104 -11.14 28.16 -8.83
N TYR A 105 -11.91 28.39 -9.88
CA TYR A 105 -13.35 28.57 -9.75
C TYR A 105 -14.03 27.34 -9.12
N LEU A 106 -13.67 26.14 -9.58
CA LEU A 106 -14.23 24.91 -9.03
C LEU A 106 -13.88 24.74 -7.56
N ALA A 107 -12.64 25.00 -7.17
CA ALA A 107 -12.21 24.98 -5.78
C ALA A 107 -13.01 25.95 -4.92
N ASP A 108 -13.19 27.20 -5.36
CA ASP A 108 -13.97 28.20 -4.65
C ASP A 108 -15.42 27.74 -4.45
N ARG A 109 -16.06 27.14 -5.48
CA ARG A 109 -17.41 26.57 -5.35
C ARG A 109 -17.51 25.45 -4.32
N LEU A 110 -16.53 24.53 -4.31
CA LEU A 110 -16.49 23.45 -3.34
C LEU A 110 -16.25 23.97 -1.92
N HIS A 111 -15.34 24.92 -1.76
CA HIS A 111 -15.05 25.54 -0.46
C HIS A 111 -16.26 26.29 0.11
N GLU A 112 -17.04 26.99 -0.72
CA GLU A 112 -18.30 27.62 -0.30
C GLU A 112 -19.33 26.62 0.22
N MET A 113 -19.30 25.38 -0.29
CA MET A 113 -20.13 24.28 0.20
C MET A 113 -19.57 23.61 1.47
N GLY A 114 -18.38 24.01 1.94
CA GLY A 114 -17.67 23.40 3.07
C GLY A 114 -16.99 22.07 2.70
N LEU A 115 -16.79 21.83 1.40
CA LEU A 115 -16.07 20.68 0.85
C LEU A 115 -14.63 21.06 0.55
N LYS A 116 -13.82 20.10 0.12
CA LYS A 116 -12.40 20.25 -0.17
C LYS A 116 -12.10 19.80 -1.58
N PHE A 117 -11.20 20.50 -2.25
CA PHE A 117 -10.84 20.23 -3.63
C PHE A 117 -9.57 19.39 -3.75
N GLY A 118 -9.62 18.33 -4.56
CA GLY A 118 -8.48 17.48 -4.86
C GLY A 118 -8.18 17.38 -6.34
N MET A 119 -6.91 17.14 -6.65
CA MET A 119 -6.38 16.99 -8.00
C MET A 119 -5.57 15.71 -8.14
N TYR A 120 -5.25 15.36 -9.38
CA TYR A 120 -4.45 14.21 -9.78
C TYR A 120 -3.26 14.66 -10.63
N ASN A 121 -2.15 13.92 -10.56
CA ASN A 121 -1.06 13.93 -11.52
C ASN A 121 -0.26 12.63 -11.46
N ASP A 122 0.87 12.56 -12.18
CA ASP A 122 1.75 11.40 -12.30
C ASP A 122 3.21 11.84 -12.14
N ILE A 123 4.06 11.05 -11.45
CA ILE A 123 5.49 11.35 -11.31
C ILE A 123 6.29 11.14 -12.60
N GLY A 124 5.72 10.47 -13.58
CA GLY A 124 6.33 10.25 -14.90
C GLY A 124 6.13 11.43 -15.84
N THR A 125 6.32 11.16 -17.13
CA THR A 125 6.20 12.18 -18.20
C THR A 125 4.77 12.43 -18.65
N ASN A 126 3.90 11.41 -18.50
CA ASN A 126 2.52 11.45 -18.97
C ASN A 126 1.57 10.98 -17.86
N LEU A 127 0.31 11.37 -17.98
CA LEU A 127 -0.78 10.83 -17.18
C LEU A 127 -1.24 9.46 -17.70
N CYS A 128 -1.95 8.69 -16.90
CA CYS A 128 -2.45 7.35 -17.28
C CYS A 128 -3.26 7.34 -18.57
N ALA A 129 -4.13 8.35 -18.79
CA ALA A 129 -4.90 8.51 -20.02
C ALA A 129 -4.08 9.07 -21.21
N GLY A 130 -2.78 9.30 -21.04
CA GLY A 130 -1.83 9.62 -22.10
C GLY A 130 -1.51 11.10 -22.29
N ALA A 131 -2.12 12.03 -21.55
CA ALA A 131 -1.78 13.45 -21.64
C ALA A 131 -0.31 13.70 -21.21
N ALA A 132 0.46 14.43 -22.03
CA ALA A 132 1.88 14.67 -21.82
C ALA A 132 2.14 15.81 -20.81
N VAL A 133 1.59 15.67 -19.61
CA VAL A 133 1.62 16.69 -18.55
C VAL A 133 1.98 16.11 -17.16
N GLY A 134 2.67 14.96 -17.12
CA GLY A 134 3.23 14.43 -15.89
C GLY A 134 4.21 15.41 -15.23
N THR A 135 4.46 15.24 -13.93
CA THR A 135 5.26 16.21 -13.16
C THR A 135 6.76 16.10 -13.37
N CYS A 136 7.25 15.03 -14.00
CA CYS A 136 8.69 14.81 -14.20
C CYS A 136 9.36 16.02 -14.87
N GLY A 137 10.27 16.68 -14.13
CA GLY A 137 10.98 17.88 -14.57
C GLY A 137 10.18 19.19 -14.48
N HIS A 138 8.96 19.16 -13.91
CA HIS A 138 8.06 20.30 -13.74
C HIS A 138 7.50 20.42 -12.32
N GLU A 139 8.11 19.73 -11.36
CA GLU A 139 7.56 19.54 -10.01
C GLU A 139 7.29 20.87 -9.29
N ARG A 140 8.14 21.90 -9.49
CA ARG A 140 7.98 23.22 -8.87
C ARG A 140 6.89 24.05 -9.50
N GLU A 141 6.82 24.06 -10.84
CA GLU A 141 5.79 24.75 -11.61
C GLU A 141 4.40 24.18 -11.31
N ASP A 142 4.31 22.85 -11.25
CA ASP A 142 3.08 22.16 -10.94
C ASP A 142 2.64 22.40 -9.50
N ALA A 143 3.56 22.38 -8.56
CA ALA A 143 3.29 22.74 -7.17
C ALA A 143 2.73 24.18 -7.06
N GLY A 144 3.32 25.13 -7.76
CA GLY A 144 2.82 26.50 -7.85
C GLY A 144 1.40 26.56 -8.43
N SER A 145 1.11 25.74 -9.43
CA SER A 145 -0.23 25.64 -10.03
C SER A 145 -1.26 25.11 -9.02
N TYR A 146 -0.95 24.01 -8.31
CA TYR A 146 -1.86 23.45 -7.28
C TYR A 146 -2.13 24.43 -6.14
N ILE A 147 -1.12 25.15 -5.69
CA ILE A 147 -1.31 26.18 -4.65
C ILE A 147 -2.20 27.32 -5.19
N SER A 148 -1.99 27.76 -6.42
CA SER A 148 -2.80 28.82 -7.03
C SER A 148 -4.27 28.42 -7.19
N TRP A 149 -4.55 27.15 -7.40
CA TRP A 149 -5.91 26.58 -7.51
C TRP A 149 -6.54 26.23 -6.16
N ASP A 150 -5.83 26.43 -5.06
CA ASP A 150 -6.30 26.16 -3.70
C ASP A 150 -6.61 24.69 -3.42
N VAL A 151 -5.75 23.80 -3.90
CA VAL A 151 -5.88 22.36 -3.76
C VAL A 151 -5.68 21.92 -2.30
N ASP A 152 -6.52 20.99 -1.82
CA ASP A 152 -6.47 20.40 -0.47
C ASP A 152 -6.01 18.94 -0.46
N PHE A 153 -6.07 18.26 -1.60
CA PHE A 153 -5.73 16.86 -1.76
C PHE A 153 -5.02 16.65 -3.10
N LEU A 154 -3.93 15.93 -3.11
CA LEU A 154 -3.22 15.58 -4.34
C LEU A 154 -2.97 14.07 -4.40
N LYS A 155 -3.58 13.39 -5.37
CA LYS A 155 -3.31 12.02 -5.76
C LYS A 155 -2.22 12.05 -6.85
N VAL A 156 -1.14 11.34 -6.65
CA VAL A 156 -0.03 11.28 -7.62
C VAL A 156 0.24 9.84 -8.00
N ASP A 157 0.19 9.59 -9.31
CA ASP A 157 0.34 8.27 -9.93
C ASP A 157 1.77 8.02 -10.41
N ASN A 158 2.01 6.85 -11.01
CA ASN A 158 3.27 6.46 -11.60
C ASN A 158 3.11 5.63 -12.89
N CYS A 159 2.13 5.93 -13.71
CA CYS A 159 1.80 5.18 -14.93
C CYS A 159 2.93 5.20 -15.97
N TYR A 160 3.50 6.38 -16.23
CA TYR A 160 4.59 6.58 -17.19
C TYR A 160 5.93 6.81 -16.50
N TYR A 161 6.14 6.12 -15.41
CA TYR A 161 7.40 6.09 -14.68
C TYR A 161 8.12 4.77 -14.99
N LEU A 162 9.05 4.81 -15.95
CA LEU A 162 9.64 3.63 -16.57
C LEU A 162 11.00 3.23 -16.00
N TRP A 163 11.47 3.90 -14.95
CA TRP A 163 12.81 3.72 -14.37
C TRP A 163 13.93 3.90 -15.41
N ASP A 164 13.77 4.87 -16.30
CA ASP A 164 14.77 5.29 -17.28
C ASP A 164 15.15 6.77 -17.10
N ASP A 165 16.18 7.21 -17.85
CA ASP A 165 16.71 8.58 -17.72
C ASP A 165 15.70 9.66 -18.11
N ALA A 166 14.65 9.32 -18.84
CA ALA A 166 13.60 10.27 -19.21
C ALA A 166 12.60 10.51 -18.07
N THR A 167 12.38 9.49 -17.23
CA THR A 167 11.34 9.51 -16.20
C THR A 167 11.86 9.73 -14.79
N PHE A 168 13.16 9.60 -14.55
CA PHE A 168 13.72 9.84 -13.22
C PHE A 168 13.89 11.33 -12.93
N SER A 169 13.34 11.77 -11.82
CA SER A 169 13.60 13.11 -11.30
C SER A 169 15.01 13.26 -10.75
N ASP A 170 15.59 12.20 -10.19
CA ASP A 170 16.97 12.13 -9.75
C ASP A 170 17.81 11.31 -10.72
N LYS A 171 18.44 11.99 -11.68
CA LYS A 171 19.20 11.35 -12.75
C LYS A 171 20.53 10.72 -12.32
N GLU A 172 21.09 11.17 -11.22
CA GLU A 172 22.36 10.63 -10.72
C GLU A 172 22.16 9.23 -10.10
N ASN A 173 21.10 9.02 -9.34
CA ASN A 173 20.80 7.72 -8.75
C ASN A 173 20.07 6.75 -9.72
N ALA A 174 19.45 7.28 -10.76
CA ALA A 174 18.68 6.52 -11.74
C ALA A 174 19.49 5.43 -12.45
N LYS A 175 20.78 5.62 -12.61
CA LYS A 175 21.70 4.72 -13.34
C LYS A 175 21.98 3.39 -12.62
N TYR A 176 21.58 3.24 -11.36
CA TYR A 176 21.97 2.11 -10.51
C TYR A 176 20.78 1.19 -10.14
N VAL A 177 19.76 1.11 -10.96
CA VAL A 177 18.55 0.31 -10.68
C VAL A 177 18.72 -1.19 -10.95
N PHE A 178 19.86 -1.60 -11.51
CA PHE A 178 20.18 -3.01 -11.77
C PHE A 178 21.23 -3.52 -10.78
N ALA A 179 21.21 -4.81 -10.50
CA ALA A 179 22.23 -5.50 -9.73
C ALA A 179 23.00 -6.50 -10.58
N PRO A 180 24.30 -6.75 -10.25
CA PRO A 180 25.05 -7.86 -10.88
C PRO A 180 24.42 -9.20 -10.52
N ALA A 181 24.67 -10.23 -11.32
CA ALA A 181 24.32 -11.59 -10.97
C ALA A 181 25.17 -12.05 -9.79
N LEU A 182 24.50 -12.60 -8.75
CA LEU A 182 25.12 -13.02 -7.49
C LEU A 182 25.29 -14.54 -7.46
N GLY A 183 26.51 -15.00 -7.39
CA GLY A 183 26.87 -16.41 -7.28
C GLY A 183 27.22 -16.81 -5.83
N LYS A 184 28.33 -17.51 -5.71
CA LYS A 184 28.84 -18.03 -4.43
C LYS A 184 29.28 -16.90 -3.50
N VAL A 185 29.01 -17.07 -2.23
CA VAL A 185 29.49 -16.20 -1.15
C VAL A 185 30.38 -17.01 -0.19
N VAL A 186 31.53 -16.47 0.18
CA VAL A 186 32.45 -17.10 1.15
C VAL A 186 32.69 -16.15 2.30
N ILE A 187 32.38 -16.58 3.51
CA ILE A 187 32.68 -15.85 4.73
C ILE A 187 33.90 -16.46 5.38
N ARG A 188 34.92 -15.64 5.66
CA ARG A 188 36.19 -16.08 6.16
C ARG A 188 36.73 -15.16 7.26
N ARG A 189 37.41 -15.76 8.26
CA ARG A 189 38.26 -15.05 9.21
C ARG A 189 39.48 -15.91 9.52
N ASP A 190 40.62 -15.60 8.93
CA ASP A 190 41.90 -16.31 9.08
C ASP A 190 41.70 -17.86 9.01
N GLU A 191 42.26 -18.59 9.97
CA GLU A 191 42.06 -20.04 10.12
C GLU A 191 40.91 -20.39 11.06
N VAL A 192 40.20 -19.40 11.63
CA VAL A 192 39.17 -19.58 12.66
C VAL A 192 37.83 -19.98 12.05
N TYR A 193 37.50 -19.42 10.87
CA TYR A 193 36.20 -19.63 10.25
C TYR A 193 36.28 -19.59 8.72
N LEU A 194 35.63 -20.55 8.09
CA LEU A 194 35.38 -20.56 6.64
C LEU A 194 34.05 -21.25 6.38
N GLU A 195 33.12 -20.54 5.76
CA GLU A 195 31.85 -21.10 5.30
C GLU A 195 31.52 -20.63 3.89
N GLU A 196 31.00 -21.52 3.08
CA GLU A 196 30.63 -21.26 1.68
C GLU A 196 29.12 -21.37 1.50
N PHE A 197 28.56 -20.40 0.79
CA PHE A 197 27.15 -20.31 0.48
C PHE A 197 26.98 -20.29 -1.04
N SER A 198 25.99 -21.04 -1.55
CA SER A 198 25.74 -21.15 -2.99
C SER A 198 24.26 -21.10 -3.29
N PRO A 199 23.88 -20.47 -4.43
CA PRO A 199 22.50 -20.48 -4.92
C PRO A 199 21.94 -21.90 -5.01
N GLY A 200 20.70 -22.09 -4.55
CA GLY A 200 20.03 -23.39 -4.57
C GLY A 200 20.46 -24.40 -3.50
N ILE A 201 21.43 -24.07 -2.64
CA ILE A 201 21.91 -24.93 -1.55
C ILE A 201 21.57 -24.32 -0.18
N ASN A 202 22.19 -23.22 0.17
CA ASN A 202 22.08 -22.57 1.47
C ASN A 202 21.95 -21.04 1.37
N MET A 203 21.62 -20.54 0.20
CA MET A 203 21.17 -19.16 -0.03
C MET A 203 19.69 -19.19 -0.44
N HIS A 204 18.91 -18.26 0.06
CA HIS A 204 17.47 -18.23 -0.11
C HIS A 204 17.03 -16.91 -0.75
N ILE A 205 16.00 -16.99 -1.59
CA ILE A 205 15.31 -15.81 -2.14
C ILE A 205 14.17 -15.44 -1.18
N VAL A 206 14.11 -14.15 -0.85
CA VAL A 206 12.98 -13.55 -0.13
C VAL A 206 12.38 -12.49 -1.05
N GLY A 207 11.08 -12.55 -1.29
CA GLY A 207 10.39 -11.67 -2.25
C GLY A 207 10.30 -12.24 -3.66
N ASN A 208 9.99 -11.40 -4.63
CA ASN A 208 9.74 -11.76 -6.02
C ASN A 208 10.75 -11.10 -6.97
N GLY A 209 10.76 -11.55 -8.22
CA GLY A 209 11.55 -10.95 -9.30
C GLY A 209 12.98 -11.46 -9.41
N ILE A 210 13.48 -12.24 -8.44
CA ILE A 210 14.81 -12.87 -8.56
C ILE A 210 14.66 -14.19 -9.31
N HIS A 211 15.52 -14.39 -10.29
CA HIS A 211 15.64 -15.63 -11.05
C HIS A 211 16.89 -16.39 -10.64
N THR A 212 16.82 -17.72 -10.71
CA THR A 212 18.00 -18.57 -10.60
C THR A 212 18.38 -19.02 -12.01
N GLU A 213 19.57 -18.66 -12.45
CA GLU A 213 20.08 -18.96 -13.79
C GLU A 213 21.35 -19.81 -13.72
N ASP A 214 21.48 -20.78 -14.63
CA ASP A 214 22.73 -21.49 -14.87
C ASP A 214 23.57 -20.68 -15.87
N ILE A 215 24.74 -20.26 -15.43
CA ILE A 215 25.71 -19.52 -16.24
C ILE A 215 26.99 -20.31 -16.23
N ASP A 216 27.33 -20.89 -17.37
CA ASP A 216 28.56 -21.70 -17.57
C ASP A 216 28.71 -22.85 -16.54
N GLY A 217 27.59 -23.49 -16.16
CA GLY A 217 27.56 -24.61 -15.22
C GLY A 217 27.57 -24.23 -13.75
N LYS A 218 27.39 -22.94 -13.42
CA LYS A 218 27.22 -22.42 -12.07
C LYS A 218 25.88 -21.72 -11.93
N LEU A 219 25.25 -21.83 -10.77
CA LEU A 219 24.01 -21.13 -10.46
C LEU A 219 24.26 -19.72 -9.93
N PHE A 220 23.52 -18.76 -10.48
CA PHE A 220 23.51 -17.37 -10.03
C PHE A 220 22.08 -16.89 -9.77
N PHE A 221 21.94 -15.98 -8.84
CA PHE A 221 20.74 -15.18 -8.68
C PHE A 221 20.85 -13.91 -9.51
N THR A 222 19.85 -13.66 -10.36
CA THR A 222 19.75 -12.50 -11.24
C THR A 222 18.51 -11.67 -10.89
N HIS A 223 18.42 -10.45 -11.40
CA HIS A 223 17.29 -9.53 -11.20
C HIS A 223 17.06 -9.10 -9.74
N ILE A 224 18.10 -9.09 -8.89
CA ILE A 224 18.01 -8.57 -7.52
C ILE A 224 17.57 -7.10 -7.56
N GLY A 225 16.49 -6.78 -6.84
CA GLY A 225 15.92 -5.42 -6.82
C GLY A 225 15.14 -5.04 -8.08
N THR A 226 14.92 -5.97 -9.02
CA THR A 226 14.06 -5.76 -10.17
C THR A 226 12.73 -6.49 -10.00
N PHE A 227 11.76 -6.16 -10.85
CA PHE A 227 10.52 -6.93 -10.96
C PHE A 227 10.71 -7.98 -12.04
N ASP A 228 10.04 -9.12 -11.90
CA ASP A 228 9.92 -10.00 -13.03
C ASP A 228 9.09 -9.29 -14.11
N GLY A 229 9.36 -9.53 -15.37
CA GLY A 229 8.80 -8.78 -16.50
C GLY A 229 7.29 -8.86 -16.70
N THR A 230 6.54 -9.48 -15.78
CA THR A 230 5.09 -9.58 -15.82
C THR A 230 4.40 -8.33 -15.25
N GLY A 231 5.17 -7.43 -14.67
CA GLY A 231 4.68 -6.18 -14.08
C GLY A 231 3.97 -6.37 -12.76
N PRO A 232 3.94 -5.31 -11.97
CA PRO A 232 3.39 -5.29 -10.62
C PRO A 232 1.91 -5.62 -10.56
N ALA A 233 1.23 -5.40 -11.63
CA ALA A 233 -0.17 -5.58 -11.79
C ALA A 233 -0.64 -7.02 -11.63
N GLN A 234 0.20 -8.00 -11.86
CA GLN A 234 -0.21 -9.39 -12.01
C GLN A 234 0.06 -10.25 -10.77
N THR A 235 0.78 -9.72 -9.80
CA THR A 235 1.11 -10.47 -8.59
C THR A 235 0.44 -9.84 -7.38
N PRO A 236 -0.51 -10.50 -6.71
CA PRO A 236 -1.24 -9.92 -5.57
C PRO A 236 -0.34 -9.53 -4.39
N VAL A 237 0.76 -10.23 -4.21
CA VAL A 237 1.80 -9.91 -3.23
C VAL A 237 2.81 -8.96 -3.82
N GLY A 238 2.65 -8.68 -4.99
CA GLY A 238 3.24 -7.84 -5.71
C GLY A 238 4.66 -7.86 -5.99
N VAL A 239 5.16 -7.23 -6.23
CA VAL A 239 5.96 -6.33 -6.64
C VAL A 239 7.11 -6.04 -5.75
N GLU A 240 7.43 -6.99 -4.98
CA GLU A 240 8.47 -6.84 -4.01
C GLU A 240 9.79 -7.16 -4.71
N SER A 241 10.66 -6.15 -4.77
CA SER A 241 12.02 -6.39 -5.20
C SER A 241 12.62 -7.47 -4.29
N GLY A 242 13.05 -8.57 -4.90
CA GLY A 242 13.58 -9.70 -4.16
C GLY A 242 14.92 -9.37 -3.52
N GLU A 243 15.20 -10.06 -2.43
CA GLU A 243 16.48 -10.08 -1.75
C GLU A 243 17.03 -11.50 -1.73
N VAL A 244 18.34 -11.63 -1.72
CA VAL A 244 19.02 -12.89 -1.45
C VAL A 244 19.50 -12.86 -0.02
N VAL A 245 19.18 -13.91 0.76
CA VAL A 245 19.58 -14.04 2.15
C VAL A 245 20.36 -15.32 2.39
N LEU A 246 21.32 -15.25 3.31
CA LEU A 246 22.00 -16.41 3.87
C LEU A 246 22.11 -16.27 5.39
N ASP A 247 22.10 -17.39 6.11
CA ASP A 247 22.26 -17.45 7.54
C ASP A 247 23.60 -18.13 7.84
N ALA A 248 24.51 -17.43 8.53
CA ALA A 248 25.83 -17.91 8.91
C ALA A 248 25.93 -18.07 10.43
N ASP A 249 26.47 -19.20 10.88
CA ASP A 249 26.72 -19.46 12.32
C ASP A 249 28.15 -19.03 12.69
N ILE A 250 28.26 -17.81 13.18
CA ILE A 250 29.54 -17.15 13.47
C ILE A 250 30.06 -17.60 14.85
N PRO A 251 31.31 -18.13 14.93
CA PRO A 251 31.83 -18.70 16.18
C PRO A 251 32.18 -17.65 17.24
N GLU A 252 32.62 -16.47 16.86
CA GLU A 252 33.02 -15.39 17.78
C GLU A 252 32.85 -14.01 17.17
N ASP A 253 32.69 -12.99 18.02
CA ASP A 253 32.64 -11.58 17.60
C ASP A 253 33.91 -11.18 16.83
N GLY A 254 33.72 -10.48 15.71
CA GLY A 254 34.89 -9.98 14.98
C GLY A 254 34.60 -9.47 13.59
N THR A 255 35.67 -9.08 12.90
CA THR A 255 35.62 -8.66 11.50
C THR A 255 35.89 -9.87 10.61
N TYR A 256 35.01 -10.11 9.66
CA TYR A 256 35.07 -11.19 8.69
C TYR A 256 35.19 -10.65 7.28
N ASP A 257 35.95 -11.35 6.46
CA ASP A 257 36.00 -11.10 5.01
C ASP A 257 34.85 -11.89 4.34
N ILE A 258 34.03 -11.18 3.57
CA ILE A 258 32.94 -11.77 2.79
C ILE A 258 33.30 -11.60 1.32
N SER A 259 33.71 -12.68 0.67
CA SER A 259 34.00 -12.72 -0.76
C SER A 259 32.75 -13.11 -1.53
N ILE A 260 32.43 -12.38 -2.58
CA ILE A 260 31.20 -12.52 -3.35
C ILE A 260 31.56 -12.76 -4.82
N GLU A 261 31.06 -13.86 -5.38
CA GLU A 261 31.16 -14.14 -6.81
C GLU A 261 30.07 -13.36 -7.56
N LEU A 262 30.47 -12.47 -8.47
CA LEU A 262 29.55 -11.60 -9.21
C LEU A 262 29.83 -11.69 -10.71
N ILE A 263 28.75 -11.60 -11.52
CA ILE A 263 28.85 -11.36 -12.96
C ILE A 263 28.15 -10.04 -13.25
N CYS A 264 28.92 -9.08 -13.75
CA CYS A 264 28.43 -7.74 -14.09
C CYS A 264 28.04 -7.67 -15.58
N GLY A 265 27.21 -6.68 -15.91
CA GLY A 265 26.84 -6.38 -17.31
C GLY A 265 25.73 -7.24 -17.90
N ARG A 266 25.16 -8.18 -17.15
CA ARG A 266 24.08 -9.04 -17.67
C ARG A 266 22.69 -8.42 -17.57
N SER A 267 22.44 -7.67 -16.51
CA SER A 267 21.16 -7.03 -16.24
C SER A 267 21.12 -5.56 -16.61
N SER A 268 22.23 -4.96 -17.02
CA SER A 268 22.27 -3.58 -17.45
C SER A 268 22.03 -3.45 -18.95
N GLU A 269 20.84 -3.11 -19.32
CA GLU A 269 20.59 -2.61 -20.66
C GLU A 269 21.24 -1.22 -20.79
N SER A 270 21.95 -0.96 -21.87
CA SER A 270 22.45 0.37 -22.25
C SER A 270 23.56 1.04 -21.40
N GLY A 271 24.50 0.27 -20.83
CA GLY A 271 25.70 0.87 -20.20
C GLY A 271 25.46 1.57 -18.88
N ARG A 272 24.40 1.25 -18.19
CA ARG A 272 24.11 1.74 -16.83
C ARG A 272 24.98 1.01 -15.82
N GLY A 273 25.36 1.69 -14.75
CA GLY A 273 26.03 1.08 -13.62
C GLY A 273 25.16 0.06 -12.90
N GLU A 274 25.78 -0.86 -12.22
CA GLU A 274 25.10 -1.84 -11.39
C GLU A 274 25.36 -1.54 -9.91
N TRP A 275 24.42 -1.91 -9.06
CA TRP A 275 24.47 -1.66 -7.64
C TRP A 275 24.08 -2.90 -6.85
N LEU A 276 24.85 -3.25 -5.84
CA LEU A 276 24.49 -4.28 -4.87
C LEU A 276 24.77 -3.75 -3.46
N GLN A 277 23.80 -3.94 -2.59
CA GLN A 277 23.89 -3.60 -1.19
C GLN A 277 23.96 -4.88 -0.37
N ALA A 278 24.90 -4.99 0.55
CA ALA A 278 24.98 -6.06 1.52
C ALA A 278 24.76 -5.51 2.93
N ALA A 279 23.92 -6.19 3.70
CA ALA A 279 23.63 -5.84 5.08
C ALA A 279 23.61 -7.07 5.96
N SER A 280 23.97 -6.92 7.23
CA SER A 280 23.73 -7.93 8.26
C SER A 280 23.04 -7.30 9.47
N GLU A 281 22.34 -8.11 10.26
CA GLU A 281 21.68 -7.65 11.49
C GLU A 281 22.66 -7.07 12.52
N CYS A 282 23.93 -7.43 12.41
CA CYS A 282 24.97 -7.09 13.38
C CYS A 282 26.00 -6.08 12.83
N SER A 283 25.96 -5.73 11.56
CA SER A 283 26.92 -4.81 10.93
C SER A 283 26.24 -3.65 10.24
N GLN A 284 27.00 -2.59 10.02
CA GLN A 284 26.54 -1.50 9.16
C GLN A 284 26.34 -2.03 7.73
N THR A 285 25.33 -1.50 7.06
CA THR A 285 25.08 -1.78 5.65
C THR A 285 26.31 -1.36 4.83
N THR A 286 26.81 -2.27 4.02
CA THR A 286 27.91 -2.01 3.09
C THR A 286 27.33 -1.95 1.67
N GLN A 287 27.68 -0.90 0.95
CA GLN A 287 27.17 -0.63 -0.38
C GLN A 287 28.27 -0.80 -1.41
N TYR A 288 27.91 -1.39 -2.55
CA TYR A 288 28.81 -1.60 -3.69
C TYR A 288 28.18 -1.04 -4.94
N GLN A 289 28.93 -0.18 -5.59
CA GLN A 289 28.62 0.39 -6.88
C GLN A 289 29.53 -0.23 -7.93
N PHE A 290 28.95 -0.72 -9.02
CA PHE A 290 29.68 -1.29 -10.13
C PHE A 290 29.52 -0.37 -11.34
N ASP A 291 30.58 0.34 -11.66
CA ASP A 291 30.63 1.25 -12.81
C ASP A 291 31.00 0.50 -14.08
N GLY A 292 30.06 0.44 -15.02
CA GLY A 292 30.30 -0.05 -16.36
C GLY A 292 30.11 -1.56 -16.54
N LEU A 293 30.03 -1.94 -17.78
CA LEU A 293 29.96 -3.32 -18.23
C LEU A 293 31.35 -3.95 -18.08
N ILE A 294 31.49 -4.89 -17.21
CA ILE A 294 32.58 -5.86 -17.27
C ILE A 294 32.06 -6.99 -18.18
N ASP A 295 32.25 -6.85 -19.50
CA ASP A 295 31.82 -7.74 -20.58
C ASP A 295 31.65 -9.21 -20.16
N GLY A 296 30.54 -9.57 -19.50
CA GLY A 296 30.20 -10.92 -19.10
C GLY A 296 31.30 -11.69 -18.35
N LYS A 297 32.33 -11.00 -17.86
CA LYS A 297 33.41 -11.60 -17.11
C LYS A 297 32.99 -11.79 -15.68
N ASP A 298 33.25 -13.00 -15.21
CA ASP A 298 33.18 -13.34 -13.81
C ASP A 298 34.03 -12.38 -13.00
N CYS A 299 33.43 -11.75 -12.01
CA CYS A 299 34.13 -10.83 -11.11
C CYS A 299 34.80 -11.57 -9.95
N GLU A 300 35.08 -12.87 -10.12
CA GLU A 300 35.84 -13.64 -9.15
C GLU A 300 37.19 -13.02 -8.88
N GLY A 301 37.41 -12.63 -7.65
CA GLY A 301 38.71 -12.20 -7.21
C GLY A 301 38.68 -11.05 -6.18
N SER A 302 39.84 -10.53 -5.89
CA SER A 302 40.11 -9.58 -4.79
C SER A 302 39.32 -8.26 -4.81
N GLY A 303 38.52 -7.99 -5.83
CA GLY A 303 37.75 -6.76 -5.96
C GLY A 303 36.39 -6.77 -5.25
N PHE A 304 35.87 -7.92 -4.92
CA PHE A 304 34.52 -8.09 -4.35
C PHE A 304 34.53 -8.74 -2.95
N CYS A 305 35.55 -8.43 -2.18
CA CYS A 305 35.66 -8.85 -0.80
C CYS A 305 35.29 -7.69 0.11
N ILE A 306 34.25 -7.87 0.92
CA ILE A 306 33.82 -6.88 1.92
C ILE A 306 34.25 -7.31 3.32
N LYS A 307 34.45 -6.33 4.20
CA LYS A 307 34.69 -6.57 5.61
C LYS A 307 33.44 -6.24 6.42
N ALA A 308 32.93 -7.23 7.16
CA ALA A 308 31.75 -7.07 7.99
C ALA A 308 32.08 -7.40 9.44
N SER A 309 31.59 -6.59 10.37
CA SER A 309 31.63 -6.92 11.81
C SER A 309 30.45 -7.82 12.12
N LEU A 310 30.72 -9.08 12.42
CA LEU A 310 29.70 -10.09 12.77
C LEU A 310 29.78 -10.45 14.24
N LYS A 311 28.67 -10.87 14.81
CA LYS A 311 28.54 -11.32 16.20
C LYS A 311 28.52 -12.83 16.29
N ALA A 312 28.99 -13.39 17.41
CA ALA A 312 28.86 -14.80 17.69
C ALA A 312 27.38 -15.24 17.64
N GLY A 313 27.15 -16.41 17.06
CA GLY A 313 25.81 -16.95 16.82
C GLY A 313 25.31 -16.74 15.40
N ARG A 314 24.02 -16.94 15.18
CA ARG A 314 23.41 -16.85 13.86
C ARG A 314 23.33 -15.41 13.37
N ASN A 315 23.92 -15.16 12.20
CA ASN A 315 23.89 -13.87 11.50
C ASN A 315 23.18 -14.05 10.16
N ARG A 316 22.16 -13.25 9.93
CA ARG A 316 21.52 -13.15 8.61
C ARG A 316 22.19 -12.08 7.80
N ILE A 317 22.67 -12.43 6.62
CA ILE A 317 23.26 -11.51 5.65
C ILE A 317 22.31 -11.42 4.46
N ARG A 318 22.03 -10.19 4.03
CA ARG A 318 21.08 -9.84 2.97
C ARG A 318 21.81 -9.13 1.85
N PHE A 319 21.49 -9.52 0.61
CA PHE A 319 21.93 -8.85 -0.61
C PHE A 319 20.72 -8.28 -1.34
N MET A 320 20.74 -6.99 -1.64
CA MET A 320 19.57 -6.26 -2.11
C MET A 320 19.95 -5.11 -3.03
N ASN A 321 18.97 -4.59 -3.77
CA ASN A 321 19.08 -3.34 -4.50
C ASN A 321 17.76 -2.56 -4.36
N HIS A 322 17.77 -1.47 -3.63
CA HIS A 322 16.60 -0.63 -3.38
C HIS A 322 16.57 0.65 -4.22
N ARG A 323 17.41 0.76 -5.24
CA ARG A 323 17.50 1.99 -6.05
C ARG A 323 16.20 2.36 -6.76
N ARG A 324 15.35 1.38 -7.10
CA ARG A 324 14.03 1.67 -7.66
C ARG A 324 13.13 2.34 -6.62
N GLN A 325 13.11 1.82 -5.39
CA GLN A 325 12.36 2.43 -4.29
C GLN A 325 12.87 3.84 -3.99
N GLU A 326 14.19 4.04 -3.92
CA GLU A 326 14.80 5.35 -3.69
C GLU A 326 14.43 6.35 -4.78
N ASN A 327 14.55 5.98 -6.05
CA ASN A 327 14.20 6.86 -7.17
C ASN A 327 12.70 7.20 -7.18
N THR A 328 11.84 6.24 -6.88
CA THR A 328 10.40 6.47 -6.79
C THR A 328 10.07 7.42 -5.63
N LEU A 329 10.65 7.17 -4.45
CA LEU A 329 10.52 8.06 -3.30
C LEU A 329 10.99 9.49 -3.64
N MET A 330 12.14 9.64 -4.31
CA MET A 330 12.70 10.94 -4.68
C MET A 330 11.79 11.69 -5.66
N SER A 331 11.17 11.01 -6.61
CA SER A 331 10.26 11.61 -7.56
C SER A 331 9.01 12.18 -6.87
N TYR A 332 8.43 11.43 -5.95
CA TYR A 332 7.33 11.94 -5.11
C TYR A 332 7.78 13.08 -4.18
N ALA A 333 8.97 12.96 -3.60
CA ALA A 333 9.52 13.96 -2.68
C ALA A 333 9.75 15.31 -3.35
N LYS A 334 10.21 15.34 -4.61
CA LYS A 334 10.45 16.61 -5.35
C LYS A 334 9.17 17.43 -5.52
N LEU A 335 8.05 16.81 -5.88
CA LEU A 335 6.78 17.50 -5.97
C LEU A 335 6.33 18.01 -4.59
N LEU A 336 6.47 17.20 -3.55
CA LEU A 336 6.14 17.62 -2.18
C LEU A 336 7.01 18.79 -1.72
N GLU A 337 8.30 18.79 -2.04
CA GLU A 337 9.20 19.91 -1.73
C GLU A 337 8.74 21.18 -2.44
N GLY A 338 8.36 21.10 -3.71
CA GLY A 338 7.77 22.22 -4.45
C GLY A 338 6.50 22.77 -3.79
N LEU A 339 5.60 21.90 -3.33
CA LEU A 339 4.41 22.31 -2.58
C LEU A 339 4.75 23.05 -1.28
N LYS A 340 5.75 22.58 -0.54
CA LYS A 340 6.21 23.22 0.69
C LYS A 340 6.93 24.55 0.45
N GLU A 341 7.72 24.64 -0.63
CA GLU A 341 8.34 25.89 -1.04
C GLU A 341 7.30 26.94 -1.44
N ALA A 342 6.28 26.55 -2.20
CA ALA A 342 5.22 27.45 -2.65
C ALA A 342 4.27 27.89 -1.53
N ALA A 343 3.97 27.00 -0.56
CA ALA A 343 3.07 27.29 0.57
C ALA A 343 3.44 26.44 1.81
N PRO A 344 4.41 26.87 2.64
CA PRO A 344 4.94 26.07 3.76
C PRO A 344 3.88 25.66 4.80
N ASP A 345 2.87 26.47 5.01
CA ASP A 345 1.82 26.27 6.03
C ASP A 345 0.57 25.58 5.46
N ARG A 346 0.54 25.32 4.15
CA ARG A 346 -0.61 24.67 3.52
C ARG A 346 -0.67 23.20 3.89
N ASP A 347 -1.82 22.78 4.36
CA ASP A 347 -2.09 21.38 4.73
C ASP A 347 -2.79 20.65 3.58
N ILE A 348 -2.01 20.00 2.73
CA ILE A 348 -2.49 19.21 1.59
C ILE A 348 -2.36 17.74 1.95
N VAL A 349 -3.42 16.95 1.73
CA VAL A 349 -3.34 15.48 1.78
C VAL A 349 -2.57 15.00 0.55
N TYR A 350 -1.49 14.28 0.77
CA TYR A 350 -0.65 13.73 -0.30
C TYR A 350 -0.81 12.22 -0.37
N SER A 351 -1.38 11.72 -1.47
CA SER A 351 -1.73 10.32 -1.68
C SER A 351 -0.95 9.74 -2.86
N LEU A 352 -0.23 8.64 -2.61
CA LEU A 352 0.57 7.97 -3.64
C LEU A 352 -0.26 6.88 -4.32
N CYS A 353 -0.44 7.00 -5.63
CA CYS A 353 -1.03 5.97 -6.46
C CYS A 353 0.08 5.10 -7.08
N GLU A 354 0.86 4.46 -6.23
CA GLU A 354 2.08 3.73 -6.59
C GLU A 354 1.80 2.26 -6.97
N TRP A 355 0.59 1.77 -6.73
CA TRP A 355 0.12 0.42 -7.05
C TRP A 355 0.88 -0.72 -6.35
N GLY A 356 1.68 -0.42 -5.35
CA GLY A 356 2.54 -1.40 -4.68
C GLY A 356 3.80 -1.77 -5.47
N LYS A 357 4.13 -1.07 -6.56
CA LYS A 357 5.24 -1.41 -7.48
C LYS A 357 6.61 -1.46 -6.80
N THR A 358 6.87 -0.55 -5.86
CA THR A 358 8.14 -0.47 -5.15
C THR A 358 7.98 -0.59 -3.63
N GLN A 359 6.94 -1.28 -3.19
CA GLN A 359 6.62 -1.48 -1.77
C GLN A 359 6.47 -0.16 -1.00
N PRO A 360 5.52 0.70 -1.38
CA PRO A 360 5.36 2.02 -0.79
C PRO A 360 5.04 1.98 0.72
N GLN A 361 4.54 0.87 1.25
CA GLN A 361 4.37 0.69 2.69
C GLN A 361 5.66 0.83 3.49
N ASN A 362 6.83 0.60 2.86
CA ASN A 362 8.12 0.67 3.53
C ASN A 362 8.68 2.09 3.61
N TRP A 363 8.32 2.96 2.68
CA TRP A 363 8.90 4.29 2.54
C TRP A 363 7.87 5.42 2.41
N GLY A 364 6.64 5.13 2.00
CA GLY A 364 5.60 6.14 1.72
C GLY A 364 5.30 7.05 2.90
N TRP A 365 5.43 6.55 4.13
CA TRP A 365 5.28 7.32 5.35
C TRP A 365 6.25 8.52 5.46
N LYS A 366 7.37 8.51 4.72
CA LYS A 366 8.33 9.63 4.66
C LYS A 366 7.79 10.83 3.89
N VAL A 367 6.91 10.59 2.91
CA VAL A 367 6.45 11.62 1.96
C VAL A 367 4.93 11.78 1.86
N ALA A 368 4.12 10.84 2.36
CA ALA A 368 2.69 10.82 2.08
C ALA A 368 1.81 10.49 3.28
N ASP A 369 0.51 10.77 3.13
CA ASP A 369 -0.54 10.40 4.10
C ASP A 369 -1.12 9.01 3.83
N SER A 370 -1.11 8.56 2.56
CA SER A 370 -1.56 7.23 2.14
C SER A 370 -0.84 6.76 0.88
N TRP A 371 -0.85 5.47 0.64
CA TRP A 371 -0.23 4.82 -0.54
C TRP A 371 -1.02 3.62 -1.00
N ARG A 372 -1.26 3.57 -2.32
CA ARG A 372 -1.86 2.42 -2.99
C ARG A 372 -0.95 1.21 -2.89
N ILE A 373 -1.52 0.09 -2.48
CA ILE A 373 -0.78 -1.15 -2.21
C ILE A 373 -0.88 -2.18 -3.33
N LEU A 374 -1.80 -1.99 -4.27
CA LEU A 374 -2.07 -2.89 -5.40
C LEU A 374 -2.64 -2.09 -6.56
N ASN A 375 -2.85 -2.75 -7.70
CA ASN A 375 -3.50 -2.21 -8.90
C ASN A 375 -4.86 -1.59 -8.62
N ASP A 376 -5.41 -0.95 -9.65
CA ASP A 376 -6.76 -0.43 -9.62
C ASP A 376 -7.78 -1.52 -9.34
N ILE A 377 -8.76 -1.20 -8.50
CA ILE A 377 -9.80 -2.15 -8.07
C ILE A 377 -10.72 -2.57 -9.23
N THR A 378 -10.80 -1.77 -10.28
CA THR A 378 -11.54 -2.10 -11.51
C THR A 378 -10.94 -1.43 -12.74
N PHE A 379 -11.06 -2.08 -13.90
CA PHE A 379 -10.79 -1.48 -15.21
C PHE A 379 -12.07 -1.07 -15.95
N ALA A 380 -13.24 -1.47 -15.46
CA ALA A 380 -14.53 -1.16 -16.07
C ALA A 380 -15.12 0.11 -15.47
N VAL A 381 -14.41 1.24 -15.65
CA VAL A 381 -14.85 2.55 -15.16
C VAL A 381 -16.16 2.99 -15.83
N GLY A 382 -16.90 3.84 -15.13
CA GLY A 382 -18.15 4.39 -15.61
C GLY A 382 -17.99 5.55 -16.60
N SER A 383 -19.10 6.10 -16.97
CA SER A 383 -19.24 7.36 -17.71
C SER A 383 -20.57 7.99 -17.35
N ASP A 384 -20.85 9.19 -17.81
CA ASP A 384 -22.16 9.80 -17.57
C ASP A 384 -23.26 8.90 -18.17
N GLY A 385 -24.16 8.43 -17.30
CA GLY A 385 -25.22 7.47 -17.65
C GLY A 385 -24.81 5.98 -17.65
N ASN A 386 -23.55 5.63 -17.38
CA ASN A 386 -23.07 4.26 -17.25
C ASN A 386 -22.32 4.11 -15.92
N PRO A 387 -22.80 3.29 -14.96
CA PRO A 387 -22.24 3.19 -13.62
C PRO A 387 -20.84 2.53 -13.55
N GLY A 388 -20.35 1.95 -14.65
CA GLY A 388 -19.20 1.07 -14.60
C GLY A 388 -19.49 -0.27 -13.94
N LYS A 389 -18.48 -1.12 -13.82
CA LYS A 389 -18.62 -2.46 -13.25
C LYS A 389 -17.46 -2.80 -12.33
N ALA A 390 -17.77 -3.38 -11.20
CA ALA A 390 -16.81 -3.94 -10.25
C ALA A 390 -16.99 -5.45 -10.13
N ASP A 391 -15.92 -6.15 -9.82
CA ASP A 391 -15.92 -7.58 -9.58
C ASP A 391 -15.58 -7.89 -8.11
N TRP A 392 -16.29 -8.85 -7.52
CA TRP A 392 -15.97 -9.34 -6.18
C TRP A 392 -14.69 -10.15 -6.19
N VAL A 393 -14.56 -11.06 -7.15
CA VAL A 393 -13.39 -11.90 -7.41
C VAL A 393 -13.02 -11.78 -8.87
N SER A 394 -11.74 -11.61 -9.15
CA SER A 394 -11.20 -11.63 -10.51
C SER A 394 -10.04 -12.62 -10.60
N GLY A 395 -9.82 -13.19 -11.77
CA GLY A 395 -8.60 -13.95 -12.09
C GLY A 395 -7.35 -13.07 -12.23
N TYR A 396 -7.55 -11.78 -12.20
CA TYR A 396 -6.54 -10.72 -12.16
C TYR A 396 -6.68 -9.92 -10.86
N THR A 397 -5.80 -8.98 -10.57
CA THR A 397 -5.78 -8.26 -9.28
C THR A 397 -6.92 -7.25 -9.07
N ASN A 398 -7.75 -7.01 -10.08
CA ASN A 398 -8.78 -5.96 -10.08
C ASN A 398 -10.10 -6.43 -9.49
N SER A 399 -10.14 -6.64 -8.20
CA SER A 399 -11.37 -7.01 -7.51
C SER A 399 -11.34 -6.61 -6.04
N VAL A 400 -12.51 -6.57 -5.43
CA VAL A 400 -12.66 -6.26 -3.99
C VAL A 400 -11.83 -7.23 -3.14
N THR A 401 -11.93 -8.55 -3.42
CA THR A 401 -11.20 -9.54 -2.63
C THR A 401 -9.70 -9.52 -2.86
N SER A 402 -9.21 -9.18 -4.05
CA SER A 402 -7.77 -9.04 -4.30
C SER A 402 -7.17 -7.91 -3.46
N GLN A 403 -7.83 -6.76 -3.40
CA GLN A 403 -7.43 -5.64 -2.56
C GLN A 403 -7.46 -5.99 -1.07
N TYR A 404 -8.55 -6.60 -0.62
CA TYR A 404 -8.70 -7.06 0.75
C TYR A 404 -7.62 -8.08 1.14
N ASN A 405 -7.39 -9.09 0.30
CA ASN A 405 -6.43 -10.17 0.59
C ASN A 405 -5.01 -9.62 0.84
N LYS A 406 -4.62 -8.55 0.14
CA LYS A 406 -3.36 -7.88 0.39
C LYS A 406 -3.43 -6.99 1.64
N ALA A 407 -4.41 -6.11 1.73
CA ALA A 407 -4.50 -5.14 2.80
C ALA A 407 -4.61 -5.77 4.20
N VAL A 408 -5.33 -6.89 4.32
CA VAL A 408 -5.61 -7.53 5.63
C VAL A 408 -4.35 -8.06 6.33
N VAL A 409 -3.29 -8.35 5.59
CA VAL A 409 -2.00 -8.82 6.15
C VAL A 409 -0.97 -7.70 6.32
N MET A 410 -1.36 -6.45 6.05
CA MET A 410 -0.49 -5.28 6.11
C MET A 410 -0.78 -4.37 7.32
N ASP A 411 -1.36 -4.92 8.36
CA ASP A 411 -1.79 -4.22 9.57
C ASP A 411 -0.67 -3.51 10.33
N GLU A 412 0.58 -3.89 10.13
CA GLU A 412 1.75 -3.30 10.80
C GLU A 412 2.35 -2.09 10.06
N PHE A 413 1.92 -1.85 8.81
CA PHE A 413 2.49 -0.78 7.98
C PHE A 413 1.71 0.54 8.05
N SER A 414 0.54 0.56 8.65
CA SER A 414 -0.32 1.74 8.76
C SER A 414 -0.52 2.18 10.19
N GLY A 415 -0.86 3.46 10.37
CA GLY A 415 -1.15 4.04 11.68
C GLY A 415 -1.07 5.56 11.68
N THR A 416 -1.47 6.18 12.78
CA THR A 416 -1.54 7.65 12.93
C THR A 416 -0.18 8.35 12.81
N ASP A 417 0.90 7.65 13.07
CA ASP A 417 2.28 8.13 12.99
C ASP A 417 2.92 7.88 11.60
N ARG A 418 2.39 6.94 10.84
CA ARG A 418 2.91 6.56 9.51
C ARG A 418 2.06 7.08 8.36
N GLY A 419 0.78 6.80 8.36
CA GLY A 419 -0.18 6.98 7.27
C GLY A 419 -0.91 5.68 6.99
N TRP A 420 -1.52 5.57 5.80
CA TRP A 420 -2.55 4.58 5.56
C TRP A 420 -2.28 3.75 4.31
N ASN A 421 -2.40 2.43 4.47
CA ASN A 421 -2.53 1.53 3.32
C ASN A 421 -3.80 1.88 2.55
N ASP A 422 -3.69 2.02 1.25
CA ASP A 422 -4.82 2.35 0.38
C ASP A 422 -5.13 1.18 -0.57
N PRO A 423 -6.18 0.40 -0.29
CA PRO A 423 -6.65 -0.67 -1.16
C PRO A 423 -7.52 -0.17 -2.31
N ASP A 424 -7.42 1.11 -2.66
CA ASP A 424 -8.20 1.80 -3.67
C ASP A 424 -9.60 2.26 -3.23
N MET A 425 -10.26 2.99 -4.12
CA MET A 425 -11.59 3.54 -3.95
C MET A 425 -12.63 2.47 -3.65
N MET A 426 -13.66 2.86 -2.92
CA MET A 426 -14.82 1.99 -2.73
C MET A 426 -15.66 1.94 -4.00
N VAL A 427 -15.82 0.73 -4.54
CA VAL A 427 -16.66 0.43 -5.71
C VAL A 427 -18.10 0.07 -5.31
N ILE A 428 -18.51 0.42 -4.09
CA ILE A 428 -19.87 0.24 -3.56
C ILE A 428 -20.88 0.93 -4.49
N GLY A 429 -21.88 0.20 -4.93
CA GLY A 429 -22.93 0.73 -5.80
C GLY A 429 -22.61 0.76 -7.29
N MET A 430 -21.43 0.32 -7.72
CA MET A 430 -21.17 0.00 -9.11
C MET A 430 -21.88 -1.30 -9.51
N ASP A 431 -22.11 -1.51 -10.80
CA ASP A 431 -22.70 -2.76 -11.28
C ASP A 431 -21.76 -3.95 -11.00
N GLY A 432 -22.33 -5.16 -10.85
CA GLY A 432 -21.57 -6.38 -10.60
C GLY A 432 -21.46 -6.80 -9.13
N LEU A 433 -21.72 -5.91 -8.18
CA LEU A 433 -21.77 -6.21 -6.75
C LEU A 433 -23.22 -6.30 -6.27
N ASN A 434 -23.53 -7.34 -5.50
CA ASN A 434 -24.82 -7.46 -4.82
C ASN A 434 -24.81 -6.72 -3.47
N SER A 435 -25.96 -6.72 -2.80
CA SER A 435 -26.16 -6.03 -1.51
C SER A 435 -25.24 -6.52 -0.40
N ALA A 436 -25.05 -7.83 -0.28
CA ALA A 436 -24.15 -8.42 0.72
C ALA A 436 -22.69 -8.02 0.45
N GLN A 437 -22.26 -8.09 -0.80
CA GLN A 437 -20.93 -7.67 -1.22
C GLN A 437 -20.66 -6.19 -0.95
N ASN A 438 -21.64 -5.30 -1.21
CA ASN A 438 -21.53 -3.89 -0.89
C ASN A 438 -21.35 -3.65 0.63
N ARG A 439 -22.14 -4.34 1.47
CA ARG A 439 -21.98 -4.25 2.93
C ARG A 439 -20.62 -4.76 3.39
N THR A 440 -20.21 -5.91 2.90
CA THR A 440 -18.95 -6.53 3.29
C THR A 440 -17.75 -5.74 2.80
N HIS A 441 -17.82 -5.14 1.61
CA HIS A 441 -16.81 -4.20 1.12
C HIS A 441 -16.63 -3.00 2.08
N MET A 442 -17.72 -2.39 2.54
CA MET A 442 -17.67 -1.30 3.53
C MET A 442 -16.99 -1.74 4.84
N VAL A 443 -17.34 -2.93 5.36
CA VAL A 443 -16.70 -3.48 6.57
C VAL A 443 -15.21 -3.67 6.38
N MET A 444 -14.78 -4.27 5.27
CA MET A 444 -13.38 -4.51 4.98
C MET A 444 -12.57 -3.20 5.02
N TRP A 445 -13.02 -2.17 4.30
CA TRP A 445 -12.32 -0.87 4.27
C TRP A 445 -12.28 -0.20 5.64
N CYS A 446 -13.39 -0.20 6.37
CA CYS A 446 -13.45 0.39 7.70
C CYS A 446 -12.60 -0.35 8.74
N MET A 447 -12.57 -1.67 8.70
CA MET A 447 -11.71 -2.46 9.58
C MET A 447 -10.22 -2.24 9.30
N MET A 448 -9.85 -1.94 8.05
CA MET A 448 -8.47 -1.73 7.63
C MET A 448 -7.97 -0.27 7.76
N ASN A 449 -8.75 0.68 8.24
CA ASN A 449 -8.42 2.12 8.24
C ASN A 449 -8.01 2.62 6.85
N SER A 450 -8.75 2.23 5.83
CA SER A 450 -8.49 2.61 4.45
C SER A 450 -9.04 4.00 4.15
N PRO A 451 -8.45 4.77 3.24
CA PRO A 451 -9.12 5.96 2.70
C PRO A 451 -10.53 5.60 2.18
N LEU A 452 -11.57 6.24 2.73
CA LEU A 452 -12.95 6.00 2.31
C LEU A 452 -13.31 6.92 1.15
N MET A 453 -12.76 6.63 -0.03
CA MET A 453 -13.02 7.39 -1.25
C MET A 453 -14.09 6.68 -2.08
N LEU A 454 -15.26 7.31 -2.21
CA LEU A 454 -16.38 6.80 -3.00
C LEU A 454 -16.07 6.90 -4.50
N GLY A 455 -16.20 5.79 -5.23
CA GLY A 455 -15.96 5.73 -6.67
C GLY A 455 -17.22 5.63 -7.53
N LEU A 456 -18.42 5.83 -6.95
CA LEU A 456 -19.67 5.69 -7.67
C LEU A 456 -20.26 7.03 -8.15
N ASP A 457 -21.17 6.98 -9.10
CA ASP A 457 -22.05 8.11 -9.43
C ASP A 457 -23.10 8.30 -8.31
N LEU A 458 -22.91 9.34 -7.50
CA LEU A 458 -23.75 9.61 -6.33
C LEU A 458 -25.20 9.97 -6.66
N ARG A 459 -25.54 10.29 -7.91
CA ARG A 459 -26.94 10.50 -8.34
C ARG A 459 -27.77 9.22 -8.27
N ARG A 460 -27.11 8.04 -8.20
CA ARG A 460 -27.75 6.75 -8.02
C ARG A 460 -28.20 6.47 -6.58
N VAL A 461 -27.69 7.23 -5.62
CA VAL A 461 -27.97 7.03 -4.19
C VAL A 461 -29.17 7.89 -3.77
N LYS A 462 -30.12 7.29 -3.10
CA LYS A 462 -31.27 8.01 -2.51
C LYS A 462 -31.22 7.87 -0.99
N LYS A 463 -31.53 8.97 -0.31
CA LYS A 463 -31.53 8.98 1.16
C LYS A 463 -32.46 7.90 1.71
N GLY A 464 -31.91 6.98 2.51
CA GLY A 464 -32.63 5.88 3.14
C GLY A 464 -32.75 4.61 2.29
N ASP A 465 -32.24 4.58 1.04
CA ASP A 465 -32.10 3.35 0.29
C ASP A 465 -30.97 2.46 0.84
N GLU A 466 -30.78 1.30 0.24
CA GLU A 466 -29.79 0.35 0.69
C GLU A 466 -28.35 0.86 0.53
N LEU A 467 -28.00 1.46 -0.62
CA LEU A 467 -26.67 2.02 -0.85
C LEU A 467 -26.36 3.13 0.15
N TYR A 468 -27.33 4.01 0.40
CA TYR A 468 -27.19 5.05 1.42
C TYR A 468 -26.92 4.47 2.80
N ARG A 469 -27.66 3.42 3.21
CA ARG A 469 -27.44 2.78 4.52
C ARG A 469 -26.04 2.17 4.66
N VAL A 470 -25.45 1.74 3.55
CA VAL A 470 -24.07 1.22 3.54
C VAL A 470 -23.07 2.36 3.70
N ILE A 471 -23.07 3.34 2.79
CA ILE A 471 -22.04 4.40 2.76
C ILE A 471 -22.21 5.44 3.86
N ALA A 472 -23.39 5.57 4.46
CA ALA A 472 -23.71 6.48 5.55
C ALA A 472 -23.82 5.78 6.92
N ASN A 473 -23.31 4.56 7.07
CA ASN A 473 -23.30 3.87 8.36
C ASN A 473 -22.27 4.51 9.29
N GLU A 474 -22.74 5.37 10.22
CA GLU A 474 -21.90 6.11 11.15
C GLU A 474 -21.04 5.19 12.04
N GLU A 475 -21.56 4.01 12.41
CA GLU A 475 -20.84 3.09 13.29
C GLU A 475 -19.71 2.36 12.55
N MET A 476 -19.89 2.05 11.26
CA MET A 476 -18.81 1.54 10.42
C MET A 476 -17.75 2.63 10.17
N ILE A 477 -18.16 3.84 9.84
CA ILE A 477 -17.26 4.98 9.66
C ILE A 477 -16.46 5.23 10.95
N ALA A 478 -17.10 5.09 12.12
CA ALA A 478 -16.41 5.26 13.41
C ALA A 478 -15.32 4.22 13.66
N LEU A 479 -15.40 3.01 13.08
CA LEU A 479 -14.30 2.03 13.11
C LEU A 479 -13.09 2.51 12.32
N ASP A 480 -13.33 3.05 11.14
CA ASP A 480 -12.28 3.59 10.27
C ASP A 480 -11.62 4.83 10.90
N GLN A 481 -12.41 5.71 11.45
CA GLN A 481 -12.00 7.00 12.00
C GLN A 481 -11.68 6.94 13.50
N ASP A 482 -11.54 5.74 14.08
CA ASP A 482 -11.14 5.61 15.48
C ASP A 482 -9.73 6.15 15.69
N LYS A 483 -9.60 7.09 16.63
CA LYS A 483 -8.35 7.85 16.88
C LYS A 483 -7.17 7.00 17.37
N LEU A 484 -7.38 5.73 17.77
CA LEU A 484 -6.29 4.79 18.04
C LEU A 484 -5.53 4.48 16.75
N GLY A 485 -6.23 4.49 15.59
CA GLY A 485 -5.65 4.35 14.27
C GLY A 485 -4.95 3.01 14.05
N ILE A 486 -5.45 1.95 14.66
CA ILE A 486 -4.90 0.60 14.51
C ILE A 486 -5.79 -0.18 13.56
N GLN A 487 -5.21 -0.68 12.48
CA GLN A 487 -5.86 -1.58 11.53
C GLN A 487 -6.26 -2.88 12.23
N ALA A 488 -7.42 -3.44 11.85
CA ALA A 488 -7.83 -4.77 12.33
C ALA A 488 -6.83 -5.83 11.90
N LYS A 489 -6.68 -6.83 12.76
CA LYS A 489 -5.89 -8.02 12.50
C LYS A 489 -6.82 -9.18 12.13
N ARG A 490 -6.46 -9.97 11.12
CA ARG A 490 -7.12 -11.26 10.86
C ARG A 490 -6.63 -12.24 11.93
N ILE A 491 -7.51 -12.62 12.85
CA ILE A 491 -7.18 -13.49 13.98
C ILE A 491 -7.50 -14.97 13.71
N TYR A 492 -8.30 -15.23 12.68
CA TYR A 492 -8.70 -16.58 12.28
C TYR A 492 -9.12 -16.61 10.81
N THR A 493 -8.88 -17.72 10.14
CA THR A 493 -9.51 -18.11 8.88
C THR A 493 -9.81 -19.61 8.89
N ASP A 494 -10.93 -20.05 8.35
CA ASP A 494 -11.32 -21.47 8.33
C ASP A 494 -10.46 -22.36 7.42
N LEU A 495 -9.66 -21.79 6.53
CA LEU A 495 -8.70 -22.52 5.68
C LEU A 495 -7.48 -23.04 6.43
N ILE A 496 -6.95 -22.30 7.39
CA ILE A 496 -5.68 -22.60 8.08
C ILE A 496 -5.74 -22.40 9.59
N GLY A 497 -6.86 -21.97 10.12
CA GLY A 497 -7.05 -21.79 11.55
C GLY A 497 -6.37 -20.53 12.13
N ALA A 498 -6.08 -20.56 13.42
CA ALA A 498 -5.68 -19.37 14.19
C ALA A 498 -4.20 -18.96 14.06
N GLY A 499 -3.39 -19.65 13.28
CA GLY A 499 -1.97 -19.33 13.05
C GLY A 499 -1.67 -18.44 11.85
N SER A 500 -2.68 -17.97 11.15
CA SER A 500 -2.61 -17.47 9.79
C SER A 500 -2.71 -15.94 9.62
N ASP A 501 -2.46 -15.19 10.66
CA ASP A 501 -2.67 -13.74 10.67
C ASP A 501 -1.82 -12.96 9.65
N LYS A 502 -0.68 -13.51 9.25
CA LYS A 502 0.24 -12.91 8.27
C LYS A 502 0.22 -13.61 6.90
N GLU A 503 -0.52 -14.69 6.75
CA GLU A 503 -0.49 -15.46 5.53
C GLU A 503 -1.35 -14.84 4.43
N TYR A 504 -0.76 -14.65 3.26
CA TYR A 504 -1.48 -14.17 2.09
C TYR A 504 -2.30 -15.30 1.45
N ILE A 505 -3.61 -15.11 1.39
CA ILE A 505 -4.54 -16.12 0.91
C ILE A 505 -5.34 -15.57 -0.25
N THR A 506 -5.24 -16.21 -1.41
CA THR A 506 -6.00 -15.86 -2.62
C THR A 506 -7.27 -16.68 -2.78
N ASN A 507 -7.38 -17.83 -2.10
CA ASN A 507 -8.60 -18.62 -2.10
C ASN A 507 -9.69 -17.90 -1.30
N ASN A 508 -10.75 -17.46 -1.99
CA ASN A 508 -11.88 -16.74 -1.39
C ASN A 508 -13.03 -17.65 -0.92
N ASP A 509 -12.90 -18.98 -1.03
CA ASP A 509 -13.85 -19.90 -0.39
C ASP A 509 -13.51 -20.08 1.08
N ARG A 510 -13.70 -19.01 1.86
CA ARG A 510 -13.35 -18.98 3.27
C ARG A 510 -14.15 -17.97 4.09
N VAL A 511 -14.09 -18.15 5.40
CA VAL A 511 -14.51 -17.18 6.41
C VAL A 511 -13.26 -16.66 7.13
N ASP A 512 -13.13 -15.33 7.20
CA ASP A 512 -12.15 -14.65 8.01
C ASP A 512 -12.80 -14.04 9.26
N ILE A 513 -12.07 -14.05 10.40
CA ILE A 513 -12.46 -13.29 11.59
C ILE A 513 -11.41 -12.21 11.82
N LEU A 514 -11.88 -10.96 11.82
CA LEU A 514 -11.06 -9.79 12.10
C LEU A 514 -11.33 -9.26 13.50
N ALA A 515 -10.29 -8.77 14.18
CA ALA A 515 -10.43 -8.05 15.44
C ALA A 515 -9.69 -6.72 15.38
N LYS A 516 -10.33 -5.66 15.86
CA LYS A 516 -9.82 -4.27 15.85
C LYS A 516 -9.97 -3.66 17.23
N PRO A 517 -8.87 -3.28 17.90
CA PRO A 517 -8.96 -2.55 19.16
C PRO A 517 -9.43 -1.11 18.90
N LEU A 518 -10.23 -0.56 19.79
CA LEU A 518 -10.76 0.80 19.71
C LEU A 518 -10.26 1.66 20.86
N SER A 519 -10.25 2.97 20.63
CA SER A 519 -9.66 3.95 21.55
C SER A 519 -10.35 4.07 22.91
N ASP A 520 -11.55 3.54 23.04
CA ASP A 520 -12.32 3.51 24.29
C ASP A 520 -12.21 2.19 25.07
N GLY A 521 -11.33 1.29 24.63
CA GLY A 521 -11.11 -0.03 25.26
C GLY A 521 -12.07 -1.12 24.78
N SER A 522 -13.04 -0.81 23.93
CA SER A 522 -13.86 -1.81 23.26
C SER A 522 -13.11 -2.44 22.08
N VAL A 523 -13.63 -3.53 21.54
CA VAL A 523 -13.07 -4.23 20.37
C VAL A 523 -14.16 -4.43 19.34
N ALA A 524 -13.88 -4.09 18.07
CA ALA A 524 -14.72 -4.51 16.97
C ALA A 524 -14.27 -5.88 16.46
N VAL A 525 -15.24 -6.76 16.21
CA VAL A 525 -15.01 -8.08 15.61
C VAL A 525 -15.91 -8.24 14.40
N SER A 526 -15.35 -8.74 13.31
CA SER A 526 -16.10 -9.02 12.10
C SER A 526 -15.87 -10.46 11.64
N PHE A 527 -16.95 -11.21 11.49
CA PHE A 527 -16.98 -12.51 10.82
C PHE A 527 -17.36 -12.25 9.36
N ILE A 528 -16.49 -12.62 8.42
CA ILE A 528 -16.65 -12.27 7.00
C ILE A 528 -16.65 -13.53 6.17
N ASN A 529 -17.77 -13.83 5.49
CA ASN A 529 -17.83 -14.87 4.49
C ASN A 529 -17.46 -14.30 3.11
N LEU A 530 -16.28 -14.65 2.62
CA LEU A 530 -15.79 -14.21 1.31
C LEU A 530 -16.38 -15.03 0.14
N SER A 531 -16.94 -16.21 0.45
CA SER A 531 -17.38 -17.18 -0.54
C SER A 531 -18.78 -16.91 -1.08
N GLY A 532 -19.07 -17.46 -2.26
CA GLY A 532 -20.39 -17.46 -2.89
C GLY A 532 -21.36 -18.49 -2.31
N SER A 533 -21.01 -19.17 -1.22
CA SER A 533 -21.86 -20.15 -0.57
C SER A 533 -22.14 -19.75 0.88
N ARG A 534 -23.35 -20.07 1.35
CA ARG A 534 -23.67 -19.98 2.77
C ARG A 534 -22.79 -20.94 3.56
N LYS A 535 -22.35 -20.51 4.72
CA LYS A 535 -21.62 -21.30 5.71
C LYS A 535 -22.53 -21.60 6.88
N ASP A 536 -22.87 -22.88 7.08
CA ASP A 536 -23.83 -23.34 8.09
C ASP A 536 -23.11 -23.85 9.36
N GLU A 537 -21.81 -23.99 9.32
CA GLU A 537 -20.98 -24.24 10.50
C GLU A 537 -20.83 -22.97 11.34
N GLY A 538 -21.04 -23.07 12.62
CA GLY A 538 -20.89 -21.93 13.53
C GLY A 538 -19.44 -21.49 13.69
N TYR A 539 -19.24 -20.19 13.80
CA TYR A 539 -17.92 -19.58 14.07
C TYR A 539 -17.94 -18.87 15.43
N SER A 540 -16.84 -18.90 16.11
CA SER A 540 -16.73 -18.24 17.42
C SER A 540 -15.30 -17.80 17.73
N VAL A 541 -15.21 -16.79 18.59
CA VAL A 541 -13.94 -16.32 19.14
C VAL A 541 -14.17 -15.89 20.60
N SER A 542 -13.25 -16.22 21.49
CA SER A 542 -13.30 -15.81 22.89
C SER A 542 -12.60 -14.46 23.13
N ALA A 543 -12.97 -13.79 24.22
CA ALA A 543 -12.28 -12.58 24.68
C ALA A 543 -10.77 -12.83 24.91
N ARG A 544 -10.40 -14.02 25.35
CA ARG A 544 -8.99 -14.41 25.54
C ARG A 544 -8.26 -14.51 24.20
N GLU A 545 -8.80 -15.21 23.22
CA GLU A 545 -8.20 -15.34 21.88
C GLU A 545 -8.04 -13.97 21.20
N ILE A 546 -9.05 -13.10 21.31
CA ILE A 546 -8.96 -11.73 20.81
C ILE A 546 -7.78 -10.99 21.45
N ALA A 547 -7.70 -11.00 22.79
CA ALA A 547 -6.66 -10.27 23.51
C ALA A 547 -5.25 -10.84 23.24
N GLU A 548 -5.09 -12.17 23.18
CA GLU A 548 -3.83 -12.81 22.84
C GLU A 548 -3.37 -12.46 21.41
N LYS A 549 -4.29 -12.40 20.44
CA LYS A 549 -3.99 -12.07 19.05
C LYS A 549 -3.69 -10.59 18.83
N LEU A 550 -4.36 -9.70 19.55
CA LEU A 550 -4.12 -8.26 19.48
C LEU A 550 -2.85 -7.86 20.25
N GLY A 551 -2.51 -8.58 21.33
CA GLY A 551 -1.30 -8.33 22.12
C GLY A 551 -1.18 -6.88 22.59
N ASP A 552 0.00 -6.29 22.42
CA ASP A 552 0.33 -4.92 22.83
C ASP A 552 -0.47 -3.82 22.11
N ARG A 553 -1.20 -4.16 21.06
CA ARG A 553 -2.09 -3.22 20.36
C ARG A 553 -3.36 -2.89 21.15
N MET A 554 -3.70 -3.72 22.11
CA MET A 554 -4.89 -3.57 22.93
C MET A 554 -4.59 -2.91 24.26
N ALA A 555 -5.31 -1.82 24.57
CA ALA A 555 -5.22 -1.23 25.90
C ALA A 555 -5.96 -2.10 26.93
N GLY A 556 -5.27 -2.53 27.99
CA GLY A 556 -5.86 -3.27 29.11
C GLY A 556 -6.40 -4.66 28.75
N PRO A 557 -5.61 -5.55 28.14
CA PRO A 557 -6.06 -6.89 27.71
C PRO A 557 -6.63 -7.70 28.90
N ASP A 558 -6.03 -7.63 30.08
CA ASP A 558 -6.52 -8.32 31.27
C ASP A 558 -7.92 -7.82 31.72
N THR A 559 -8.19 -6.52 31.62
CA THR A 559 -9.51 -5.95 31.91
C THR A 559 -10.56 -6.49 30.94
N PHE A 560 -10.21 -6.59 29.67
CA PHE A 560 -11.09 -7.14 28.65
C PHE A 560 -11.35 -8.63 28.88
N ILE A 561 -10.31 -9.44 29.14
CA ILE A 561 -10.45 -10.89 29.36
C ILE A 561 -11.28 -11.19 30.61
N ASN A 562 -11.10 -10.42 31.68
CA ASN A 562 -11.71 -10.68 32.99
C ASN A 562 -13.01 -9.88 33.24
N ALA A 563 -13.56 -9.27 32.20
CA ALA A 563 -14.85 -8.59 32.31
C ALA A 563 -15.96 -9.58 32.74
N GLY A 564 -16.77 -9.16 33.69
CA GLY A 564 -17.87 -10.01 34.20
C GLY A 564 -19.00 -10.21 33.21
N SER A 565 -19.13 -9.32 32.26
CA SER A 565 -20.05 -9.40 31.13
C SER A 565 -19.63 -8.44 30.02
N TYR A 566 -20.24 -8.60 28.84
CA TYR A 566 -20.00 -7.75 27.68
C TYR A 566 -21.33 -7.26 27.12
N VAL A 567 -21.36 -6.04 26.63
CA VAL A 567 -22.41 -5.58 25.74
C VAL A 567 -21.92 -5.80 24.30
N ILE A 568 -22.70 -6.54 23.54
CA ILE A 568 -22.47 -6.76 22.13
C ILE A 568 -23.41 -5.85 21.36
N ARG A 569 -22.86 -4.97 20.53
CA ARG A 569 -23.62 -4.14 19.62
C ARG A 569 -23.40 -4.56 18.19
N ASP A 570 -24.46 -4.96 17.52
CA ASP A 570 -24.46 -5.21 16.07
C ASP A 570 -24.41 -3.87 15.32
N LEU A 571 -23.39 -3.67 14.49
CA LEU A 571 -23.16 -2.39 13.82
C LEU A 571 -24.02 -2.17 12.57
N TRP A 572 -24.75 -3.19 12.12
CA TRP A 572 -25.72 -3.08 11.03
C TRP A 572 -27.15 -2.86 11.55
N THR A 573 -27.61 -3.71 12.46
CA THR A 573 -28.96 -3.62 13.03
C THR A 573 -29.07 -2.59 14.13
N LYS A 574 -27.95 -2.23 14.78
CA LYS A 574 -27.85 -1.35 15.94
C LYS A 574 -28.49 -1.94 17.20
N GLU A 575 -28.73 -3.24 17.20
CA GLU A 575 -29.25 -3.96 18.35
C GLU A 575 -28.14 -4.26 19.37
N GLU A 576 -28.52 -4.30 20.63
CA GLU A 576 -27.62 -4.65 21.73
C GLU A 576 -28.07 -5.91 22.44
N SER A 577 -27.10 -6.72 22.82
CA SER A 577 -27.33 -7.91 23.61
C SER A 577 -26.25 -8.05 24.69
N LYS A 578 -26.55 -8.83 25.75
CA LYS A 578 -25.60 -9.10 26.82
C LYS A 578 -24.96 -10.47 26.64
N ASN A 579 -23.64 -10.54 26.77
CA ASN A 579 -22.88 -11.77 26.80
C ASN A 579 -22.18 -11.91 28.16
N CYS A 580 -22.23 -13.08 28.77
CA CYS A 580 -21.65 -13.35 30.10
C CYS A 580 -20.65 -14.51 30.09
N ASP A 581 -20.45 -15.17 28.95
CA ASP A 581 -19.49 -16.29 28.84
C ASP A 581 -18.18 -15.90 28.12
N GLY A 582 -18.10 -14.69 27.62
CA GLY A 582 -16.91 -14.18 26.93
C GLY A 582 -16.59 -14.88 25.62
N VAL A 583 -17.56 -15.53 25.00
CA VAL A 583 -17.43 -16.16 23.70
C VAL A 583 -18.44 -15.58 22.72
N PHE A 584 -17.97 -14.98 21.66
CA PHE A 584 -18.76 -14.29 20.64
C PHE A 584 -18.95 -15.22 19.45
N ARG A 585 -20.20 -15.42 19.03
CA ARG A 585 -20.57 -16.49 18.09
C ARG A 585 -21.51 -16.00 17.03
N ILE A 586 -21.40 -16.67 15.87
CA ILE A 586 -22.44 -16.67 14.85
C ILE A 586 -22.71 -18.11 14.42
N ASN A 587 -23.97 -18.44 14.17
CA ASN A 587 -24.37 -19.82 13.81
C ASN A 587 -24.20 -20.11 12.32
N ASP A 588 -24.43 -19.12 11.48
CA ASP A 588 -24.31 -19.23 10.03
C ASP A 588 -23.99 -17.86 9.41
N LEU A 589 -23.45 -17.87 8.21
CA LEU A 589 -23.17 -16.67 7.41
C LEU A 589 -23.65 -16.87 5.98
N GLU A 590 -24.52 -15.99 5.51
CA GLU A 590 -24.94 -16.00 4.11
C GLU A 590 -23.74 -15.74 3.17
N ALA A 591 -23.91 -16.10 1.90
CA ALA A 591 -22.89 -15.87 0.87
C ALA A 591 -22.50 -14.39 0.80
N TYR A 592 -21.21 -14.12 0.82
CA TYR A 592 -20.62 -12.78 0.75
C TYR A 592 -20.99 -11.83 1.89
N ASP A 593 -21.65 -12.31 2.94
CA ASP A 593 -22.13 -11.47 4.03
C ASP A 593 -21.17 -11.43 5.22
N ASN A 594 -21.47 -10.59 6.17
CA ASN A 594 -20.69 -10.41 7.38
C ASN A 594 -21.55 -10.22 8.61
N TYR A 595 -21.00 -10.57 9.76
CA TYR A 595 -21.51 -10.18 11.07
C TYR A 595 -20.47 -9.35 11.79
N THR A 596 -20.75 -8.06 11.92
CA THR A 596 -19.79 -7.09 12.49
C THR A 596 -20.36 -6.50 13.76
N ILE A 597 -19.65 -6.71 14.87
CA ILE A 597 -20.06 -6.34 16.22
C ILE A 597 -18.99 -5.49 16.91
N ARG A 598 -19.44 -4.65 17.84
CA ARG A 598 -18.59 -4.00 18.84
C ARG A 598 -18.81 -4.65 20.19
N ILE A 599 -17.74 -5.05 20.85
CA ILE A 599 -17.71 -5.74 22.13
C ILE A 599 -17.22 -4.76 23.17
N ILE A 600 -18.07 -4.41 24.11
CA ILE A 600 -17.81 -3.42 25.14
C ILE A 600 -17.74 -4.18 26.49
N PRO A 601 -16.58 -4.21 27.16
CA PRO A 601 -16.46 -4.84 28.47
C PRO A 601 -17.31 -4.10 29.51
N GLY A 602 -18.06 -4.86 30.35
CA GLY A 602 -18.94 -4.34 31.40
C GLY A 602 -18.32 -4.29 32.80
#